data_9ed05543ef7709017c446e5a4f529f7d
#
_entry.id   9ed05543ef7709017c446e5a4f529f7d
#
_cell.length_a   1.000
_cell.length_b   1.000
_cell.length_c   1.000
_cell.angle_alpha   90.00
_cell.angle_beta   90.00
_cell.angle_gamma   90.00
#
_symmetry.space_group_name_H-M   'P 1'
#
loop_
_entity.id
_entity.type
_entity.pdbx_description
1 polymer ?
#
loop_
_entity_poly.entity_id
_entity_poly.type
_entity_poly.pdbx_seq_one_letter_code
_entity_poly.pdbx_strand_id
1 'polypeptide(L)'
;MRKAAAPAAALGALALALAGASGAVGSRTKVVKVGDDYFSPVKFTVKKGTRVKWKWLAGNQDSHDVRLGKRPKGVKKFHSELAASDYSFSKKLTVPGTYKIYCSLHAEMKETIVVKR
;
A
#
# COMPACT_ATOMS: atom_id res chain seq x y z
N MET A 1 -46.23 6.83 -21.70
CA MET A 1 -45.58 6.86 -21.86
C MET A 1 -44.55 6.83 -21.50
N ARG A 2 -44.49 6.82 -21.26
CA ARG A 2 -43.69 6.81 -21.02
C ARG A 2 -42.73 6.63 -21.16
N LYS A 3 -42.52 6.47 -21.25
CA LYS A 3 -41.67 6.32 -21.58
C LYS A 3 -40.71 6.89 -21.66
N ALA A 4 -40.75 7.15 -21.87
CA ALA A 4 -39.81 8.02 -22.14
C ALA A 4 -38.84 8.23 -21.14
N ALA A 5 -39.19 8.13 -20.17
CA ALA A 5 -38.34 8.33 -19.09
C ALA A 5 -37.07 7.62 -19.22
N ALA A 6 -37.13 6.54 -19.74
CA ALA A 6 -35.98 5.75 -19.84
C ALA A 6 -34.73 6.47 -20.26
N PRO A 7 -34.83 7.25 -21.22
CA PRO A 7 -33.64 7.90 -21.74
C PRO A 7 -32.84 8.63 -20.69
N ALA A 8 -33.54 9.20 -19.86
CA ALA A 8 -32.82 9.99 -18.88
C ALA A 8 -31.85 9.17 -18.13
N ALA A 9 -32.21 8.02 -17.86
CA ALA A 9 -31.34 7.17 -17.08
C ALA A 9 -30.03 7.01 -17.75
N ALA A 10 -30.04 6.83 -18.99
CA ALA A 10 -28.81 6.60 -19.69
C ALA A 10 -27.81 7.69 -19.44
N LEU A 11 -28.27 8.85 -19.32
CA LEU A 11 -27.37 9.94 -19.11
C LEU A 11 -26.64 9.85 -17.82
N GLY A 12 -27.31 9.39 -16.86
CA GLY A 12 -26.66 9.28 -15.59
C GLY A 12 -25.47 8.37 -15.64
N ALA A 13 -25.62 7.33 -16.36
CA ALA A 13 -24.53 6.39 -16.44
C ALA A 13 -23.31 7.02 -17.03
N LEU A 14 -23.51 7.83 -17.98
CA LEU A 14 -22.40 8.47 -18.62
C LEU A 14 -21.59 9.29 -17.63
N ALA A 15 -22.25 9.99 -16.82
CA ALA A 15 -21.55 10.81 -15.87
C ALA A 15 -20.68 9.97 -14.97
N LEU A 16 -21.13 8.83 -14.63
CA LEU A 16 -20.36 7.98 -13.76
C LEU A 16 -19.04 7.60 -14.35
N ALA A 17 -19.01 7.37 -15.60
CA ALA A 17 -17.79 6.97 -16.23
C ALA A 17 -16.69 7.98 -15.97
N LEU A 18 -17.02 9.22 -16.01
CA LEU A 18 -16.03 10.23 -15.77
C LEU A 18 -15.52 10.21 -14.34
N ALA A 19 -16.42 10.01 -13.46
CA ALA A 19 -16.03 9.99 -12.07
C ALA A 19 -15.04 8.88 -11.83
N GLY A 20 -15.27 7.77 -12.45
CA GLY A 20 -14.37 6.65 -12.30
C GLY A 20 -12.98 6.98 -12.75
N ALA A 21 -12.88 7.66 -13.85
CA ALA A 21 -11.58 7.99 -14.38
C ALA A 21 -10.80 8.86 -13.42
N SER A 22 -11.43 9.83 -12.85
CA SER A 22 -10.70 10.71 -11.97
C SER A 22 -10.30 9.99 -10.69
N GLY A 23 -11.09 9.06 -10.24
CA GLY A 23 -10.75 8.33 -9.04
C GLY A 23 -9.49 7.51 -9.19
N ALA A 24 -9.20 7.07 -10.37
CA ALA A 24 -8.05 6.22 -10.58
C ALA A 24 -6.74 6.93 -10.31
N VAL A 25 -6.72 8.22 -10.43
CA VAL A 25 -5.49 8.98 -10.33
C VAL A 25 -4.75 8.83 -9.02
N GLY A 26 -5.43 8.78 -7.93
CA GLY A 26 -4.76 8.76 -6.65
C GLY A 26 -4.82 7.48 -5.87
N SER A 27 -5.16 6.39 -6.51
CA SER A 27 -5.46 5.16 -5.77
C SER A 27 -4.45 4.05 -5.97
N ARG A 28 -3.19 4.37 -6.02
CA ARG A 28 -2.19 3.33 -6.20
C ARG A 28 -1.93 2.57 -4.92
N THR A 29 -1.82 1.27 -5.06
CA THR A 29 -1.44 0.40 -3.96
C THR A 29 -0.34 -0.53 -4.44
N LYS A 30 0.71 -0.62 -3.64
CA LYS A 30 1.80 -1.57 -3.88
C LYS A 30 1.75 -2.60 -2.78
N VAL A 31 1.64 -3.87 -3.16
CA VAL A 31 1.60 -4.96 -2.18
C VAL A 31 2.99 -5.53 -1.97
N VAL A 32 3.36 -5.70 -0.71
CA VAL A 32 4.61 -6.31 -0.30
C VAL A 32 4.26 -7.58 0.45
N LYS A 33 4.89 -8.67 0.10
CA LYS A 33 4.68 -9.93 0.82
C LYS A 33 5.60 -9.98 2.02
N VAL A 34 5.07 -10.42 3.16
CA VAL A 34 5.84 -10.66 4.37
C VAL A 34 5.88 -12.16 4.56
N GLY A 35 7.05 -12.75 4.30
CA GLY A 35 7.24 -14.19 4.45
C GLY A 35 8.14 -14.47 5.62
N ASP A 36 8.44 -15.73 5.85
CA ASP A 36 9.35 -16.07 6.93
C ASP A 36 10.73 -15.54 6.60
N ASP A 37 11.12 -14.52 7.38
CA ASP A 37 12.42 -13.88 7.34
C ASP A 37 12.70 -13.03 6.09
N TYR A 38 11.66 -12.60 5.36
CA TYR A 38 11.92 -11.71 4.23
C TYR A 38 10.72 -10.82 3.91
N PHE A 39 11.00 -9.71 3.23
CA PHE A 39 10.00 -8.89 2.55
C PHE A 39 10.21 -9.05 1.05
N SER A 40 9.14 -9.10 0.28
CA SER A 40 9.24 -9.20 -1.17
C SER A 40 8.28 -8.25 -1.85
N PRO A 41 8.75 -7.32 -2.67
CA PRO A 41 10.15 -7.17 -3.10
C PRO A 41 11.00 -6.53 -2.00
N VAL A 42 12.31 -6.75 -2.09
CA VAL A 42 13.26 -6.20 -1.12
C VAL A 42 13.49 -4.71 -1.35
N LYS A 43 13.36 -4.27 -2.57
CA LYS A 43 13.56 -2.88 -2.92
C LYS A 43 12.65 -2.51 -4.08
N PHE A 44 12.00 -1.35 -3.98
CA PHE A 44 11.16 -0.88 -5.06
C PHE A 44 10.95 0.63 -4.97
N THR A 45 10.44 1.19 -6.07
CA THR A 45 10.18 2.61 -6.19
C THR A 45 8.70 2.82 -6.46
N VAL A 46 8.11 3.80 -5.80
CA VAL A 46 6.71 4.17 -6.02
C VAL A 46 6.59 5.69 -6.07
N LYS A 47 5.48 6.16 -6.58
CA LYS A 47 5.20 7.60 -6.58
C LYS A 47 4.62 8.03 -5.25
N LYS A 48 4.85 9.27 -4.89
CA LYS A 48 4.29 9.80 -3.65
C LYS A 48 2.78 9.63 -3.67
N GLY A 49 2.21 9.32 -2.53
CA GLY A 49 0.79 9.08 -2.40
C GLY A 49 0.41 7.62 -2.59
N THR A 50 1.35 6.77 -2.91
CA THR A 50 1.10 5.35 -3.04
C THR A 50 0.87 4.74 -1.66
N ARG A 51 -0.12 3.88 -1.56
CA ARG A 51 -0.35 3.10 -0.35
C ARG A 51 0.45 1.82 -0.47
N VAL A 52 1.33 1.57 0.48
CA VAL A 52 2.07 0.32 0.55
C VAL A 52 1.34 -0.59 1.51
N LYS A 53 1.03 -1.78 1.06
CA LYS A 53 0.31 -2.76 1.87
C LYS A 53 1.19 -3.97 2.06
N TRP A 54 1.60 -4.21 3.29
CA TRP A 54 2.35 -5.41 3.65
C TRP A 54 1.36 -6.49 4.02
N LYS A 55 1.49 -7.64 3.39
CA LYS A 55 0.58 -8.75 3.58
C LYS A 55 1.34 -9.99 4.02
N TRP A 56 0.99 -10.48 5.20
CA TRP A 56 1.64 -11.68 5.77
C TRP A 56 1.15 -12.91 5.05
N LEU A 57 2.10 -13.76 4.64
CA LEU A 57 1.76 -14.98 3.92
C LEU A 57 1.16 -16.01 4.87
N ALA A 58 0.20 -16.79 4.35
CA ALA A 58 -0.53 -17.74 5.16
C ALA A 58 0.34 -18.84 5.76
N GLY A 59 1.42 -19.19 5.08
CA GLY A 59 2.26 -20.28 5.55
C GLY A 59 3.35 -19.90 6.53
N ASN A 60 3.38 -18.65 6.95
CA ASN A 60 4.43 -18.21 7.89
C ASN A 60 4.32 -18.94 9.21
N GLN A 61 5.46 -19.31 9.76
CA GLN A 61 5.53 -19.95 11.06
C GLN A 61 6.07 -19.01 12.14
N ASP A 62 6.85 -18.03 11.74
CA ASP A 62 7.41 -17.07 12.67
C ASP A 62 6.62 -15.78 12.68
N SER A 63 6.71 -15.05 13.77
CA SER A 63 6.11 -13.73 13.85
C SER A 63 7.00 -12.68 13.21
N HIS A 64 6.39 -11.72 12.55
CA HIS A 64 7.11 -10.64 11.90
C HIS A 64 6.38 -9.33 12.11
N ASP A 65 7.11 -8.22 12.07
CA ASP A 65 6.49 -6.90 12.04
C ASP A 65 7.13 -6.04 10.96
N VAL A 66 6.51 -4.91 10.71
CA VAL A 66 7.00 -3.90 9.78
C VAL A 66 7.34 -2.69 10.63
N ARG A 67 8.58 -2.24 10.58
CA ARG A 67 8.99 -1.05 11.31
C ARG A 67 9.73 -0.10 10.39
N LEU A 68 9.46 1.18 10.55
CA LEU A 68 10.15 2.21 9.80
C LEU A 68 11.37 2.68 10.57
N GLY A 69 12.54 2.55 9.93
CA GLY A 69 13.79 3.05 10.48
C GLY A 69 14.15 4.38 9.84
N LYS A 70 15.20 4.38 9.02
CA LYS A 70 15.59 5.59 8.30
C LYS A 70 14.47 6.06 7.39
N ARG A 71 14.28 7.36 7.33
CA ARG A 71 13.15 7.94 6.62
C ARG A 71 13.43 9.38 6.24
N PRO A 72 12.64 9.96 5.33
CA PRO A 72 12.79 11.37 4.98
C PRO A 72 12.46 12.26 6.18
N LYS A 73 13.03 13.44 6.18
CA LYS A 73 12.77 14.41 7.23
C LYS A 73 11.28 14.73 7.30
N GLY A 74 10.76 14.82 8.50
CA GLY A 74 9.35 15.16 8.72
C GLY A 74 8.41 13.97 8.73
N VAL A 75 8.90 12.79 8.41
CA VAL A 75 8.06 11.59 8.43
C VAL A 75 8.10 10.98 9.81
N LYS A 76 6.93 10.66 10.36
CA LYS A 76 6.84 10.02 11.67
C LYS A 76 7.07 8.54 11.54
N LYS A 77 7.68 7.96 12.55
CA LYS A 77 7.86 6.51 12.61
C LYS A 77 6.52 5.80 12.67
N PHE A 78 6.49 4.63 12.12
CA PHE A 78 5.32 3.76 12.24
C PHE A 78 5.76 2.32 12.37
N HIS A 79 4.86 1.49 12.86
CA HIS A 79 5.11 0.05 12.94
C HIS A 79 3.79 -0.70 12.93
N SER A 80 3.86 -1.95 12.50
CA SER A 80 2.72 -2.84 12.55
C SER A 80 2.68 -3.57 13.88
N GLU A 81 1.68 -4.42 14.04
CA GLU A 81 1.66 -5.39 15.13
C GLU A 81 2.57 -6.54 14.76
N LEU A 82 2.91 -7.37 15.74
CA LEU A 82 3.58 -8.64 15.48
C LEU A 82 2.54 -9.66 15.10
N ALA A 83 2.77 -10.38 14.01
CA ALA A 83 1.84 -11.39 13.56
C ALA A 83 2.55 -12.42 12.71
N ALA A 84 2.05 -13.64 12.69
CA ALA A 84 2.61 -14.68 11.84
C ALA A 84 1.91 -14.73 10.50
N SER A 85 0.59 -14.76 10.51
CA SER A 85 -0.20 -14.87 9.29
C SER A 85 -1.55 -14.18 9.44
N ASP A 86 -2.33 -14.18 8.37
CA ASP A 86 -3.67 -13.61 8.40
C ASP A 86 -3.71 -12.16 8.86
N TYR A 87 -2.76 -11.37 8.38
CA TYR A 87 -2.64 -9.99 8.81
C TYR A 87 -2.14 -9.13 7.67
N SER A 88 -2.54 -7.90 7.66
CA SER A 88 -1.96 -6.93 6.73
C SER A 88 -1.87 -5.58 7.42
N PHE A 89 -0.95 -4.76 6.93
CA PHE A 89 -0.70 -3.43 7.46
C PHE A 89 -0.41 -2.52 6.28
N SER A 90 -0.95 -1.34 6.27
CA SER A 90 -0.69 -0.43 5.16
C SER A 90 -0.40 0.98 5.64
N LYS A 91 0.36 1.69 4.81
CA LYS A 91 0.69 3.08 5.01
C LYS A 91 0.73 3.80 3.68
N LYS A 92 0.19 4.99 3.66
CA LYS A 92 0.28 5.85 2.48
C LYS A 92 1.55 6.68 2.63
N LEU A 93 2.46 6.59 1.66
CA LEU A 93 3.73 7.29 1.71
C LEU A 93 3.65 8.55 0.88
N THR A 94 3.63 9.69 1.53
CA THR A 94 3.37 10.96 0.86
C THR A 94 4.61 11.84 0.69
N VAL A 95 5.69 11.55 1.39
CA VAL A 95 6.89 12.37 1.33
C VAL A 95 7.94 11.68 0.49
N PRO A 96 8.45 12.31 -0.57
CA PRO A 96 9.50 11.69 -1.37
C PRO A 96 10.76 11.44 -0.57
N GLY A 97 11.48 10.39 -0.91
CA GLY A 97 12.72 10.04 -0.25
C GLY A 97 12.83 8.54 -0.06
N THR A 98 13.82 8.14 0.71
CA THR A 98 14.11 6.73 0.96
C THR A 98 13.63 6.31 2.34
N TYR A 99 12.90 5.21 2.36
CA TYR A 99 12.36 4.63 3.58
C TYR A 99 13.00 3.25 3.78
N LYS A 100 13.56 3.03 4.97
CA LYS A 100 14.15 1.74 5.30
C LYS A 100 13.21 1.02 6.25
N ILE A 101 12.80 -0.16 5.85
CA ILE A 101 11.88 -1.00 6.62
C ILE A 101 12.65 -2.17 7.20
N TYR A 102 12.27 -2.63 8.37
CA TYR A 102 12.88 -3.80 8.98
C TYR A 102 11.89 -4.52 9.88
N CYS A 103 12.20 -5.78 10.17
CA CYS A 103 11.46 -6.57 11.15
C CYS A 103 12.27 -6.57 12.44
N SER A 104 11.62 -6.36 13.56
CA SER A 104 12.33 -6.25 14.83
C SER A 104 12.89 -7.58 15.33
N LEU A 105 12.36 -8.70 14.82
CA LEU A 105 12.78 -10.02 15.30
C LEU A 105 13.84 -10.69 14.45
N HIS A 106 14.11 -10.18 13.26
CA HIS A 106 15.02 -10.87 12.33
C HIS A 106 15.96 -9.85 11.70
N ALA A 107 17.22 -9.89 12.09
CA ALA A 107 18.18 -8.87 11.69
C ALA A 107 18.35 -8.73 10.17
N GLU A 108 18.20 -9.81 9.44
CA GLU A 108 18.38 -9.77 7.98
C GLU A 108 17.14 -9.36 7.21
N MET A 109 16.02 -9.22 7.87
CA MET A 109 14.76 -8.95 7.21
C MET A 109 14.57 -7.45 7.03
N LYS A 110 14.97 -6.95 5.88
CA LYS A 110 14.99 -5.52 5.58
C LYS A 110 14.46 -5.22 4.20
N GLU A 111 13.99 -4.00 4.02
CA GLU A 111 13.42 -3.57 2.74
C GLU A 111 13.71 -2.10 2.53
N THR A 112 13.88 -1.69 1.28
CA THR A 112 14.10 -0.29 0.92
C THR A 112 13.01 0.17 -0.03
N ILE A 113 12.37 1.27 0.30
CA ILE A 113 11.33 1.86 -0.54
C ILE A 113 11.78 3.25 -0.93
N VAL A 114 11.79 3.54 -2.22
CA VAL A 114 12.09 4.87 -2.73
C VAL A 114 10.79 5.49 -3.19
N VAL A 115 10.44 6.64 -2.62
CA VAL A 115 9.24 7.37 -3.00
C VAL A 115 9.65 8.55 -3.85
N LYS A 116 9.10 8.64 -5.04
CA LYS A 116 9.41 9.71 -5.99
C LYS A 116 8.25 10.70 -6.05
N ARG A 117 8.55 11.89 -6.57
CA ARG A 117 7.54 12.92 -6.78
C ARG A 117 6.48 12.50 -7.76
#